data_779bb96724afca2daeebd2de57b30b9d
#
_entry.id   779bb96724afca2daeebd2de57b30b9d
#
_cell.length_a   1.000
_cell.length_b   1.000
_cell.length_c   1.000
_cell.angle_alpha   90.00
_cell.angle_beta   90.00
_cell.angle_gamma   90.00
#
_symmetry.space_group_name_H-M   'P 1'
#
loop_
_entity.id
_entity.type
_entity.pdbx_description
1 polymer ?
#
loop_
_entity_poly.entity_id
_entity_poly.type
_entity_poly.pdbx_seq_one_letter_code
_entity_poly.pdbx_strand_id
1 'polypeptide(L)'
;MRKAIAAVSIFSLALVLLAAVCYAQQDKSKRPSPPATATLDLGGGKSITVDYSSPRAKGRKIYGELVPFDKVWRTGANEATTFVTTADVTVGGASVPAGSYTLFTIPGKDKWTLIISKTTREWGTDYPGTSNDLARVDMKVSTLPSPVENFTISFEKSGNGGTINVDWETTRASVAIVKK
;
A
#
# COMPACT_ATOMS: atom_id res chain seq x y z
N MET A 1 -15.14 1.15 55.06
CA MET A 1 -14.15 0.31 54.36
C MET A 1 -14.61 -0.14 52.98
N ARG A 2 -15.82 -0.66 52.75
CA ARG A 2 -16.26 -1.14 51.42
C ARG A 2 -16.27 -0.06 50.28
N LYS A 3 -16.61 1.21 50.62
CA LYS A 3 -16.65 2.32 49.61
C LYS A 3 -15.25 2.76 49.15
N ALA A 4 -14.22 2.68 50.00
CA ALA A 4 -12.85 3.03 49.66
C ALA A 4 -12.20 1.98 48.74
N ILE A 5 -12.50 0.69 48.97
CA ILE A 5 -11.98 -0.41 48.14
C ILE A 5 -12.54 -0.33 46.71
N ALA A 6 -13.83 0.00 46.55
CA ALA A 6 -14.44 0.16 45.23
C ALA A 6 -13.83 1.33 44.44
N ALA A 7 -13.54 2.47 45.09
CA ALA A 7 -12.94 3.63 44.46
C ALA A 7 -11.51 3.34 43.96
N VAL A 8 -10.70 2.62 44.75
CA VAL A 8 -9.34 2.22 44.36
C VAL A 8 -9.35 1.26 43.17
N SER A 9 -10.29 0.31 43.14
CA SER A 9 -10.43 -0.65 42.03
C SER A 9 -10.81 0.03 40.71
N ILE A 10 -11.72 1.02 40.75
CA ILE A 10 -12.13 1.77 39.55
C ILE A 10 -10.98 2.63 39.04
N PHE A 11 -10.20 3.26 39.90
CA PHE A 11 -9.05 4.06 39.53
C PHE A 11 -7.92 3.22 38.89
N SER A 12 -7.68 2.02 39.44
CA SER A 12 -6.70 1.08 38.90
C SER A 12 -7.12 0.55 37.52
N LEU A 13 -8.40 0.25 37.31
CA LEU A 13 -8.93 -0.20 36.04
C LEU A 13 -8.86 0.89 34.97
N ALA A 14 -9.16 2.15 35.33
CA ALA A 14 -9.04 3.30 34.43
C ALA A 14 -7.57 3.56 34.01
N LEU A 15 -6.61 3.42 34.92
CA LEU A 15 -5.18 3.58 34.62
C LEU A 15 -4.66 2.50 33.66
N VAL A 16 -5.11 1.27 33.82
CA VAL A 16 -4.76 0.15 32.94
C VAL A 16 -5.35 0.35 31.55
N LEU A 17 -6.59 0.84 31.44
CA LEU A 17 -7.22 1.17 30.17
C LEU A 17 -6.54 2.34 29.45
N LEU A 18 -6.12 3.39 30.17
CA LEU A 18 -5.34 4.48 29.58
C LEU A 18 -3.96 4.02 29.08
N ALA A 19 -3.27 3.16 29.83
CA ALA A 19 -2.01 2.59 29.42
C ALA A 19 -2.16 1.72 28.14
N ALA A 20 -3.23 0.92 28.05
CA ALA A 20 -3.51 0.09 26.88
C ALA A 20 -3.77 0.94 25.61
N VAL A 21 -4.42 2.09 25.75
CA VAL A 21 -4.65 3.03 24.64
C VAL A 21 -3.34 3.70 24.20
N CYS A 22 -2.42 4.04 25.11
CA CYS A 22 -1.10 4.57 24.77
C CYS A 22 -0.21 3.55 24.03
N TYR A 23 -0.30 2.26 24.36
CA TYR A 23 0.44 1.21 23.63
C TYR A 23 -0.08 0.99 22.19
N ALA A 24 -1.34 1.32 21.92
CA ALA A 24 -1.95 1.16 20.59
C ALA A 24 -1.49 2.21 19.55
N GLN A 25 -0.86 3.30 19.97
CA GLN A 25 -0.32 4.34 19.09
C GLN A 25 1.20 4.23 18.95
N GLN A 26 1.69 3.06 18.56
CA GLN A 26 3.08 2.95 18.18
C GLN A 26 3.34 3.90 17.00
N ASP A 27 4.24 4.86 17.18
CA ASP A 27 4.63 5.82 16.14
C ASP A 27 5.19 5.10 14.90
N LYS A 28 4.32 4.93 13.91
CA LYS A 28 4.64 4.20 12.67
C LYS A 28 5.77 4.86 11.89
N SER A 29 6.04 6.16 12.11
CA SER A 29 7.11 6.90 11.41
C SER A 29 8.50 6.38 11.75
N LYS A 30 8.67 5.77 12.92
CA LYS A 30 9.94 5.21 13.42
C LYS A 30 10.20 3.77 12.96
N ARG A 31 9.29 3.17 12.20
CA ARG A 31 9.47 1.82 11.67
C ARG A 31 10.61 1.78 10.63
N PRO A 32 11.33 0.67 10.49
CA PRO A 32 12.33 0.48 9.43
C PRO A 32 11.78 0.69 8.01
N SER A 33 10.46 0.49 7.84
CA SER A 33 9.69 0.78 6.64
C SER A 33 8.57 1.75 7.04
N PRO A 34 8.83 3.07 7.05
CA PRO A 34 7.85 4.05 7.48
C PRO A 34 6.68 4.15 6.49
N PRO A 35 5.51 4.64 6.95
CA PRO A 35 4.39 4.91 6.06
C PRO A 35 4.72 6.01 5.07
N ALA A 36 4.15 5.91 3.88
CA ALA A 36 4.20 6.90 2.82
C ALA A 36 2.86 6.92 2.09
N THR A 37 2.57 8.06 1.46
CA THR A 37 1.34 8.28 0.69
C THR A 37 1.67 8.89 -0.65
N ALA A 38 1.04 8.39 -1.71
CA ALA A 38 1.05 9.00 -3.03
C ALA A 38 -0.37 9.42 -3.41
N THR A 39 -0.55 10.59 -4.02
CA THR A 39 -1.87 11.10 -4.41
C THR A 39 -1.87 11.59 -5.85
N LEU A 40 -2.93 11.26 -6.59
CA LEU A 40 -3.22 11.79 -7.92
C LEU A 40 -4.53 12.58 -7.87
N ASP A 41 -4.46 13.86 -8.18
CA ASP A 41 -5.65 14.69 -8.38
C ASP A 41 -6.25 14.40 -9.77
N LEU A 42 -7.51 13.96 -9.79
CA LEU A 42 -8.28 13.67 -11.01
C LEU A 42 -9.15 14.87 -11.46
N GLY A 43 -9.03 16.00 -10.78
CA GLY A 43 -9.87 17.18 -11.01
C GLY A 43 -11.31 17.03 -10.50
N GLY A 44 -11.98 18.18 -10.29
CA GLY A 44 -13.34 18.21 -9.76
C GLY A 44 -13.51 17.65 -8.35
N GLY A 45 -12.49 17.81 -7.50
CA GLY A 45 -12.49 17.26 -6.14
C GLY A 45 -12.35 15.73 -6.06
N LYS A 46 -11.98 15.08 -7.15
CA LYS A 46 -11.76 13.64 -7.23
C LYS A 46 -10.27 13.32 -7.18
N SER A 47 -9.92 12.23 -6.51
CA SER A 47 -8.53 11.83 -6.33
C SER A 47 -8.35 10.32 -6.23
N ILE A 48 -7.12 9.90 -6.41
CA ILE A 48 -6.62 8.59 -6.02
C ILE A 48 -5.60 8.80 -4.92
N THR A 49 -5.65 7.97 -3.87
CA THR A 49 -4.65 7.93 -2.80
C THR A 49 -4.14 6.52 -2.65
N VAL A 50 -2.82 6.37 -2.53
CA VAL A 50 -2.16 5.09 -2.23
C VAL A 50 -1.37 5.25 -0.94
N ASP A 51 -1.77 4.51 0.09
CA ASP A 51 -1.06 4.43 1.37
C ASP A 51 -0.26 3.13 1.44
N TYR A 52 1.01 3.22 1.74
CA TYR A 52 1.92 2.08 1.76
C TYR A 52 3.02 2.24 2.81
N SER A 53 3.71 1.17 3.12
CA SER A 53 4.96 1.23 3.89
C SER A 53 6.15 1.12 2.94
N SER A 54 7.11 2.04 3.07
CA SER A 54 8.26 2.22 2.18
C SER A 54 9.51 1.50 2.74
N PRO A 55 9.82 0.26 2.34
CA PRO A 55 11.06 -0.41 2.73
C PRO A 55 12.29 0.21 2.05
N ARG A 56 13.46 -0.05 2.64
CA ARG A 56 14.78 0.40 2.21
C ARG A 56 15.55 -0.77 1.60
N ALA A 57 16.31 -0.53 0.54
CA ALA A 57 17.13 -1.55 -0.09
C ALA A 57 18.28 -1.99 0.83
N LYS A 58 19.00 -1.06 1.43
CA LYS A 58 20.13 -1.31 2.34
C LYS A 58 21.16 -2.27 1.74
N GLY A 59 21.49 -2.07 0.47
CA GLY A 59 22.46 -2.89 -0.26
C GLY A 59 22.01 -4.33 -0.54
N ARG A 60 20.75 -4.69 -0.26
CA ARG A 60 20.21 -6.03 -0.56
C ARG A 60 19.77 -6.10 -2.01
N LYS A 61 19.91 -7.25 -2.60
CA LYS A 61 19.26 -7.56 -3.86
C LYS A 61 17.77 -7.77 -3.62
N ILE A 62 16.94 -6.98 -4.29
CA ILE A 62 15.50 -6.97 -4.06
C ILE A 62 14.80 -8.03 -4.89
N TYR A 63 14.72 -7.82 -6.19
CA TYR A 63 13.93 -8.70 -7.05
C TYR A 63 14.67 -9.99 -7.37
N GLY A 64 13.98 -11.11 -7.15
CA GLY A 64 14.53 -12.46 -7.25
C GLY A 64 15.11 -13.00 -5.94
N GLU A 65 15.28 -12.14 -4.91
CA GLU A 65 15.75 -12.55 -3.57
C GLU A 65 14.78 -12.10 -2.48
N LEU A 66 14.85 -10.84 -2.03
CA LEU A 66 13.95 -10.32 -0.98
C LEU A 66 12.48 -10.35 -1.42
N VAL A 67 12.23 -10.01 -2.66
CA VAL A 67 10.92 -10.11 -3.34
C VAL A 67 11.07 -11.14 -4.45
N PRO A 68 10.64 -12.39 -4.25
CA PRO A 68 10.78 -13.45 -5.24
C PRO A 68 9.99 -13.13 -6.51
N PHE A 69 10.53 -13.50 -7.67
CA PHE A 69 9.80 -13.45 -8.93
C PHE A 69 8.62 -14.42 -8.94
N ASP A 70 7.58 -14.08 -9.68
CA ASP A 70 6.38 -14.87 -9.92
C ASP A 70 5.60 -15.24 -8.64
N LYS A 71 5.82 -14.47 -7.56
CA LYS A 71 5.07 -14.59 -6.30
C LYS A 71 4.30 -13.31 -6.01
N VAL A 72 3.13 -13.48 -5.38
CA VAL A 72 2.34 -12.33 -4.94
C VAL A 72 3.10 -11.60 -3.82
N TRP A 73 3.21 -10.29 -3.99
CA TRP A 73 3.83 -9.37 -3.04
C TRP A 73 2.86 -8.24 -2.69
N ARG A 74 2.80 -7.86 -1.41
CA ARG A 74 1.94 -6.79 -0.89
C ARG A 74 2.30 -5.37 -1.38
N THR A 75 3.23 -5.25 -2.32
CA THR A 75 3.67 -3.98 -2.94
C THR A 75 4.15 -2.96 -1.91
N GLY A 76 4.99 -3.41 -0.99
CA GLY A 76 5.51 -2.62 0.13
C GLY A 76 5.95 -3.49 1.30
N ALA A 77 5.80 -2.98 2.51
CA ALA A 77 6.13 -3.67 3.76
C ALA A 77 5.01 -3.49 4.80
N ASN A 78 5.07 -4.22 5.92
CA ASN A 78 4.09 -4.18 7.01
C ASN A 78 2.66 -4.50 6.51
N GLU A 79 1.73 -3.55 6.66
CA GLU A 79 0.37 -3.62 6.11
C GLU A 79 0.41 -3.67 4.58
N ALA A 80 -0.54 -4.34 3.95
CA ALA A 80 -0.66 -4.34 2.49
C ALA A 80 -1.05 -2.95 1.98
N THR A 81 -0.57 -2.62 0.79
CA THR A 81 -0.76 -1.29 0.18
C THR A 81 -2.23 -1.02 -0.13
N THR A 82 -2.75 0.06 0.40
CA THR A 82 -4.15 0.49 0.21
C THR A 82 -4.26 1.45 -0.97
N PHE A 83 -5.26 1.25 -1.82
CA PHE A 83 -5.61 2.11 -2.95
C PHE A 83 -7.03 2.62 -2.77
N VAL A 84 -7.21 3.92 -2.72
CA VAL A 84 -8.54 4.56 -2.62
C VAL A 84 -8.74 5.44 -3.83
N THR A 85 -9.86 5.27 -4.54
CA THR A 85 -10.27 6.17 -5.61
C THR A 85 -11.66 6.76 -5.30
N THR A 86 -11.80 8.08 -5.43
CA THR A 86 -13.08 8.79 -5.23
C THR A 86 -13.87 8.98 -6.52
N ALA A 87 -13.39 8.40 -7.63
CA ALA A 87 -14.07 8.37 -8.93
C ALA A 87 -13.94 6.99 -9.55
N ASP A 88 -14.84 6.65 -10.45
CA ASP A 88 -14.67 5.49 -11.31
C ASP A 88 -13.50 5.74 -12.27
N VAL A 89 -12.61 4.77 -12.36
CA VAL A 89 -11.42 4.85 -13.20
C VAL A 89 -11.23 3.57 -14.02
N THR A 90 -10.36 3.62 -15.01
CA THR A 90 -9.74 2.42 -15.59
C THR A 90 -8.28 2.37 -15.16
N VAL A 91 -7.79 1.19 -14.81
CA VAL A 91 -6.39 0.91 -14.50
C VAL A 91 -5.92 -0.16 -15.47
N GLY A 92 -4.96 0.16 -16.35
CA GLY A 92 -4.52 -0.77 -17.40
C GLY A 92 -5.67 -1.28 -18.29
N GLY A 93 -6.72 -0.47 -18.47
CA GLY A 93 -7.93 -0.84 -19.21
C GLY A 93 -9.02 -1.54 -18.39
N ALA A 94 -8.71 -2.07 -17.19
CA ALA A 94 -9.70 -2.68 -16.32
C ALA A 94 -10.53 -1.62 -15.57
N SER A 95 -11.85 -1.85 -15.46
CA SER A 95 -12.76 -0.94 -14.74
C SER A 95 -12.62 -1.11 -13.24
N VAL A 96 -12.39 0.02 -12.54
CA VAL A 96 -12.26 0.10 -11.08
C VAL A 96 -13.23 1.17 -10.58
N PRO A 97 -14.37 0.79 -9.97
CA PRO A 97 -15.30 1.72 -9.37
C PRO A 97 -14.67 2.56 -8.25
N ALA A 98 -15.28 3.69 -7.92
CA ALA A 98 -14.92 4.43 -6.72
C ALA A 98 -15.02 3.53 -5.49
N GLY A 99 -13.98 3.54 -4.66
CA GLY A 99 -13.89 2.61 -3.53
C GLY A 99 -12.51 2.49 -2.93
N SER A 100 -12.37 1.55 -2.01
CA SER A 100 -11.13 1.21 -1.30
C SER A 100 -10.72 -0.22 -1.63
N TYR A 101 -9.46 -0.42 -1.96
CA TYR A 101 -8.90 -1.67 -2.47
C TYR A 101 -7.53 -1.94 -1.86
N THR A 102 -7.06 -3.16 -1.93
CA THR A 102 -5.67 -3.52 -1.65
C THR A 102 -4.93 -3.78 -2.96
N LEU A 103 -3.71 -3.25 -3.07
CA LEU A 103 -2.81 -3.55 -4.19
C LEU A 103 -1.84 -4.65 -3.81
N PHE A 104 -1.76 -5.65 -4.67
CA PHE A 104 -0.67 -6.61 -4.71
C PHE A 104 0.00 -6.55 -6.07
N THR A 105 1.24 -6.99 -6.15
CA THR A 105 1.92 -7.18 -7.43
C THR A 105 2.52 -8.58 -7.51
N ILE A 106 2.67 -9.07 -8.73
CA ILE A 106 3.48 -10.25 -9.04
C ILE A 106 4.66 -9.74 -9.89
N PRO A 107 5.82 -9.51 -9.28
CA PRO A 107 7.01 -9.11 -10.04
C PRO A 107 7.48 -10.24 -10.94
N GLY A 108 7.65 -9.96 -12.20
CA GLY A 108 8.34 -10.82 -13.17
C GLY A 108 9.60 -10.14 -13.68
N LYS A 109 10.44 -10.85 -14.42
CA LYS A 109 11.67 -10.28 -14.96
C LYS A 109 11.40 -9.18 -15.98
N ASP A 110 10.45 -9.43 -16.89
CA ASP A 110 10.18 -8.56 -18.04
C ASP A 110 8.82 -7.86 -17.93
N LYS A 111 7.92 -8.40 -17.11
CA LYS A 111 6.56 -7.92 -16.97
C LYS A 111 6.09 -8.16 -15.54
N TRP A 112 5.37 -7.20 -14.97
CA TRP A 112 4.68 -7.36 -13.70
C TRP A 112 3.18 -7.46 -13.90
N THR A 113 2.50 -8.07 -12.94
CA THR A 113 1.04 -8.02 -12.84
C THR A 113 0.66 -7.22 -11.60
N LEU A 114 -0.18 -6.18 -11.77
CA LEU A 114 -0.86 -5.50 -10.68
C LEU A 114 -2.17 -6.23 -10.39
N ILE A 115 -2.41 -6.54 -9.13
CA ILE A 115 -3.67 -7.10 -8.62
C ILE A 115 -4.38 -6.02 -7.81
N ILE A 116 -5.63 -5.75 -8.13
CA ILE A 116 -6.53 -4.89 -7.37
C ILE A 116 -7.51 -5.80 -6.65
N SER A 117 -7.37 -5.93 -5.33
CA SER A 117 -8.19 -6.80 -4.50
C SER A 117 -9.33 -6.03 -3.85
N LYS A 118 -10.51 -6.65 -3.79
CA LYS A 118 -11.71 -6.12 -3.12
C LYS A 118 -11.62 -6.18 -1.60
N THR A 119 -10.77 -7.03 -1.05
CA THR A 119 -10.52 -7.10 0.39
C THR A 119 -9.59 -5.97 0.83
N THR A 120 -9.70 -5.54 2.07
CA THR A 120 -8.92 -4.45 2.64
C THR A 120 -8.42 -4.82 4.02
N ARG A 121 -7.33 -4.17 4.47
CA ARG A 121 -6.71 -4.35 5.79
C ARG A 121 -5.93 -5.66 5.95
N GLU A 122 -5.48 -6.26 4.86
CA GLU A 122 -4.58 -7.42 4.92
C GLU A 122 -3.24 -7.02 5.56
N TRP A 123 -2.66 -8.01 6.24
CA TRP A 123 -1.35 -7.87 6.87
C TRP A 123 -0.34 -8.79 6.19
N GLY A 124 0.87 -8.28 6.03
CA GLY A 124 1.97 -9.11 5.56
C GLY A 124 1.76 -9.62 4.13
N THR A 125 1.95 -10.92 3.95
CA THR A 125 1.82 -11.61 2.67
C THR A 125 0.48 -12.33 2.49
N ASP A 126 -0.50 -12.04 3.35
CA ASP A 126 -1.79 -12.70 3.35
C ASP A 126 -2.63 -12.23 2.15
N TYR A 127 -2.35 -12.83 1.01
CA TYR A 127 -3.14 -12.62 -0.19
C TYR A 127 -4.43 -13.46 -0.13
N PRO A 128 -5.63 -12.83 -0.20
CA PRO A 128 -6.90 -13.50 0.05
C PRO A 128 -7.37 -14.44 -1.07
N GLY A 129 -6.58 -14.58 -2.13
CA GLY A 129 -6.88 -15.45 -3.26
C GLY A 129 -7.60 -14.77 -4.42
N THR A 130 -7.57 -15.42 -5.59
CA THR A 130 -8.04 -14.87 -6.87
C THR A 130 -9.52 -14.54 -6.92
N SER A 131 -10.34 -15.17 -6.10
CA SER A 131 -11.80 -14.89 -5.98
C SER A 131 -12.08 -13.47 -5.46
N ASN A 132 -11.11 -12.86 -4.78
CA ASN A 132 -11.21 -11.51 -4.26
C ASN A 132 -10.61 -10.46 -5.21
N ASP A 133 -10.00 -10.86 -6.32
CA ASP A 133 -9.48 -9.91 -7.29
C ASP A 133 -10.64 -9.20 -8.00
N LEU A 134 -10.58 -7.87 -8.00
CA LEU A 134 -11.41 -7.06 -8.89
C LEU A 134 -10.82 -7.07 -10.30
N ALA A 135 -9.49 -6.93 -10.38
CA ALA A 135 -8.76 -6.90 -11.65
C ALA A 135 -7.33 -7.40 -11.48
N ARG A 136 -6.79 -7.93 -12.58
CA ARG A 136 -5.36 -8.17 -12.81
C ARG A 136 -4.97 -7.47 -14.09
N VAL A 137 -3.97 -6.63 -14.03
CA VAL A 137 -3.52 -5.85 -15.19
C VAL A 137 -2.00 -5.92 -15.32
N ASP A 138 -1.54 -5.89 -16.57
CA ASP A 138 -0.11 -5.88 -16.86
C ASP A 138 0.50 -4.52 -16.55
N MET A 139 1.68 -4.52 -15.93
CA MET A 139 2.51 -3.34 -15.74
C MET A 139 3.74 -3.43 -16.67
N LYS A 140 4.06 -2.32 -17.30
CA LYS A 140 5.30 -2.17 -18.07
C LYS A 140 6.48 -2.06 -17.10
N VAL A 141 7.52 -2.84 -17.34
CA VAL A 141 8.77 -2.77 -16.59
C VAL A 141 9.80 -1.96 -17.39
N SER A 142 10.55 -1.13 -16.70
CA SER A 142 11.68 -0.36 -17.26
C SER A 142 12.80 -0.19 -16.23
N THR A 143 13.99 0.12 -16.72
CA THR A 143 15.15 0.39 -15.88
C THR A 143 15.24 1.88 -15.58
N LEU A 144 15.38 2.22 -14.31
CA LEU A 144 15.64 3.59 -13.86
C LEU A 144 17.10 3.99 -14.13
N PRO A 145 17.36 5.26 -14.41
CA PRO A 145 18.71 5.75 -14.69
C PRO A 145 19.63 5.72 -13.46
N SER A 146 19.06 5.71 -12.27
CA SER A 146 19.77 5.61 -11.00
C SER A 146 18.99 4.76 -10.00
N PRO A 147 19.67 4.03 -9.11
CA PRO A 147 19.00 3.22 -8.10
C PRO A 147 18.19 4.06 -7.11
N VAL A 148 17.01 3.60 -6.78
CA VAL A 148 16.12 4.19 -5.75
C VAL A 148 16.24 3.35 -4.48
N GLU A 149 16.81 3.92 -3.42
CA GLU A 149 17.02 3.26 -2.12
C GLU A 149 15.69 2.93 -1.43
N ASN A 150 14.75 3.86 -1.49
CA ASN A 150 13.47 3.78 -0.81
C ASN A 150 12.41 3.27 -1.79
N PHE A 151 11.74 2.16 -1.47
CA PHE A 151 10.55 1.75 -2.23
C PHE A 151 9.57 2.92 -2.34
N THR A 152 9.25 3.32 -3.55
CA THR A 152 8.44 4.52 -3.82
C THR A 152 7.29 4.18 -4.77
N ILE A 153 6.07 4.55 -4.36
CA ILE A 153 4.92 4.64 -5.27
C ILE A 153 4.70 6.10 -5.59
N SER A 154 4.52 6.42 -6.86
CA SER A 154 4.30 7.78 -7.33
C SER A 154 3.30 7.83 -8.48
N PHE A 155 2.81 9.03 -8.77
CA PHE A 155 1.96 9.28 -9.93
C PHE A 155 2.58 10.33 -10.85
N GLU A 156 2.52 10.06 -12.13
CA GLU A 156 2.77 11.07 -13.18
C GLU A 156 1.43 11.45 -13.79
N LYS A 157 0.98 12.69 -13.54
CA LYS A 157 -0.30 13.20 -14.05
C LYS A 157 -0.27 13.34 -15.56
N SER A 158 -1.35 12.91 -16.24
CA SER A 158 -1.54 13.08 -17.68
C SER A 158 -3.03 13.21 -18.00
N GLY A 159 -3.44 14.34 -18.56
CA GLY A 159 -4.83 14.61 -18.92
C GLY A 159 -5.78 14.44 -17.72
N ASN A 160 -6.83 13.63 -17.90
CA ASN A 160 -7.84 13.30 -16.87
C ASN A 160 -7.45 12.08 -16.01
N GLY A 161 -6.17 11.67 -16.04
CA GLY A 161 -5.66 10.53 -15.30
C GLY A 161 -4.17 10.67 -15.04
N GLY A 162 -3.43 9.61 -15.20
CA GLY A 162 -1.98 9.56 -15.01
C GLY A 162 -1.43 8.15 -15.11
N THR A 163 -0.21 8.00 -14.69
CA THR A 163 0.49 6.72 -14.58
C THR A 163 0.87 6.50 -13.13
N ILE A 164 0.53 5.35 -12.55
CA ILE A 164 1.10 4.91 -11.29
C ILE A 164 2.43 4.21 -11.58
N ASN A 165 3.46 4.61 -10.85
CA ASN A 165 4.80 4.06 -10.90
C ASN A 165 5.14 3.41 -9.56
N VAL A 166 5.80 2.26 -9.62
CA VAL A 166 6.36 1.52 -8.49
C VAL A 166 7.86 1.41 -8.73
N ASP A 167 8.65 2.12 -7.92
CA ASP A 167 10.10 2.25 -8.09
C ASP A 167 10.85 1.64 -6.90
N TRP A 168 11.82 0.80 -7.20
CA TRP A 168 12.78 0.33 -6.19
C TRP A 168 14.04 -0.21 -6.86
N GLU A 169 15.22 0.08 -6.30
CA GLU A 169 16.52 -0.12 -6.98
C GLU A 169 16.49 0.51 -8.38
N THR A 170 16.84 -0.24 -9.40
CA THR A 170 16.83 0.20 -10.79
C THR A 170 15.57 -0.18 -11.54
N THR A 171 14.55 -0.71 -10.85
CA THR A 171 13.32 -1.20 -11.48
C THR A 171 12.17 -0.21 -11.28
N ARG A 172 11.51 0.14 -12.39
CA ARG A 172 10.21 0.81 -12.43
C ARG A 172 9.17 -0.13 -13.03
N ALA A 173 8.06 -0.34 -12.34
CA ALA A 173 6.87 -0.94 -12.92
C ALA A 173 5.77 0.10 -13.01
N SER A 174 5.07 0.22 -14.14
CA SER A 174 4.11 1.30 -14.38
C SER A 174 2.86 0.84 -15.10
N VAL A 175 1.71 1.47 -14.80
CA VAL A 175 0.44 1.25 -15.49
C VAL A 175 -0.38 2.54 -15.56
N ALA A 176 -1.07 2.75 -16.67
CA ALA A 176 -1.90 3.93 -16.89
C ALA A 176 -3.22 3.85 -16.11
N ILE A 177 -3.67 5.00 -15.64
CA ILE A 177 -4.96 5.21 -14.98
C ILE A 177 -5.69 6.34 -15.70
N VAL A 178 -6.97 6.15 -16.00
CA VAL A 178 -7.82 7.16 -16.65
C VAL A 178 -9.13 7.27 -15.89
N LYS A 179 -9.53 8.50 -15.55
CA LYS A 179 -10.85 8.79 -14.98
C LYS A 179 -11.91 8.55 -16.03
N LYS A 180 -12.98 7.88 -15.64
CA LYS A 180 -14.18 7.70 -16.48
C LYS A 180 -15.07 8.92 -16.50
#